data_4280084afdf1723cd9cadf32bf5cc5b9
#
_entry.id   4280084afdf1723cd9cadf32bf5cc5b9
#
_cell.length_a   1.000
_cell.length_b   1.000
_cell.length_c   1.000
_cell.angle_alpha   90.00
_cell.angle_beta   90.00
_cell.angle_gamma   90.00
#
_symmetry.space_group_name_H-M   'P 1'
#
loop_
_entity.id
_entity.type
_entity.pdbx_description
1 polymer ?
#
loop_
_entity_poly.entity_id
_entity_poly.type
_entity_poly.pdbx_seq_one_letter_code
_entity_poly.pdbx_strand_id
1 'polypeptide(L)'
;IRVGAARALAQAGLGVAELDHIDLYSCFPAAVEMAADMIGLGHDDPRGLTLTGGLPYFGGPGNNYSMHAIAEVVGRCRSRPGSNGFVFANGGYLTKHSFGIYSTAPAQGWMRIDPAIDQIEIDAMTSPSFTEAPSGQGSIETFSVVHDRGLPAWAIVIGRLDDGRRFLSQMVDGLDALIDRPAIGRRIAVVAGHPVNRARWV
;
A
#
# COMPACT_ATOMS: atom_id res chain seq x y z
N ILE A 1 -4.16 -3.31 -5.87
CA ILE A 1 -4.36 -1.90 -6.23
C ILE A 1 -4.25 -1.73 -7.74
N ARG A 2 -3.12 -2.04 -8.36
CA ARG A 2 -2.85 -1.81 -9.80
C ARG A 2 -3.94 -2.36 -10.71
N VAL A 3 -4.29 -3.63 -10.57
CA VAL A 3 -5.29 -4.30 -11.42
C VAL A 3 -6.65 -3.62 -11.29
N GLY A 4 -7.14 -3.44 -10.05
CA GLY A 4 -8.47 -2.88 -9.82
C GLY A 4 -8.59 -1.40 -10.24
N ALA A 5 -7.55 -0.58 -10.00
CA ALA A 5 -7.52 0.80 -10.45
C ALA A 5 -7.53 0.90 -11.98
N ALA A 6 -6.69 0.11 -12.67
CA ALA A 6 -6.67 0.07 -14.13
C ALA A 6 -8.02 -0.37 -14.70
N ARG A 7 -8.69 -1.34 -14.08
CA ARG A 7 -10.01 -1.81 -14.48
C ARG A 7 -11.09 -0.73 -14.33
N ALA A 8 -11.08 0.00 -13.19
CA ALA A 8 -12.03 1.08 -12.94
C ALA A 8 -11.86 2.24 -13.93
N LEU A 9 -10.62 2.62 -14.22
CA LEU A 9 -10.30 3.65 -15.20
C LEU A 9 -10.72 3.23 -16.61
N ALA A 10 -10.39 2.01 -17.01
CA ALA A 10 -10.77 1.49 -18.32
C ALA A 10 -12.29 1.43 -18.49
N GLN A 11 -13.04 1.05 -17.46
CA GLN A 11 -14.50 1.04 -17.47
C GLN A 11 -15.09 2.44 -17.61
N ALA A 12 -14.44 3.44 -17.06
CA ALA A 12 -14.83 4.84 -17.19
C ALA A 12 -14.38 5.47 -18.52
N GLY A 13 -13.53 4.78 -19.28
CA GLY A 13 -12.93 5.33 -20.52
C GLY A 13 -11.93 6.45 -20.23
N LEU A 14 -11.27 6.43 -19.08
CA LEU A 14 -10.38 7.48 -18.61
C LEU A 14 -8.96 6.96 -18.39
N GLY A 15 -7.98 7.84 -18.62
CA GLY A 15 -6.61 7.67 -18.13
C GLY A 15 -6.39 8.45 -16.83
N VAL A 16 -5.26 8.18 -16.17
CA VAL A 16 -4.88 8.86 -14.93
C VAL A 16 -4.73 10.37 -15.09
N ALA A 17 -4.29 10.81 -16.28
CA ALA A 17 -4.13 12.23 -16.59
C ALA A 17 -5.47 12.99 -16.69
N GLU A 18 -6.58 12.27 -16.90
CA GLU A 18 -7.92 12.84 -17.02
C GLU A 18 -8.68 12.93 -15.69
N LEU A 19 -8.04 12.52 -14.60
CA LEU A 19 -8.56 12.70 -13.26
C LEU A 19 -8.30 14.13 -12.78
N ASP A 20 -9.33 14.80 -12.28
CA ASP A 20 -9.23 16.15 -11.71
C ASP A 20 -9.15 16.12 -10.18
N HIS A 21 -9.81 15.14 -9.58
CA HIS A 21 -9.97 15.03 -8.13
C HIS A 21 -9.58 13.63 -7.68
N ILE A 22 -8.67 13.52 -6.72
CA ILE A 22 -8.11 12.24 -6.27
C ILE A 22 -8.17 12.17 -4.75
N ASP A 23 -8.73 11.07 -4.22
CA ASP A 23 -8.64 10.74 -2.81
C ASP A 23 -8.16 9.29 -2.64
N LEU A 24 -6.93 9.14 -2.17
CA LEU A 24 -6.33 7.86 -1.86
C LEU A 24 -6.49 7.58 -0.36
N TYR A 25 -6.88 6.34 -0.03
CA TYR A 25 -7.08 5.92 1.35
C TYR A 25 -5.78 6.03 2.16
N SER A 26 -5.82 6.80 3.24
CA SER A 26 -4.65 7.32 3.95
C SER A 26 -4.56 6.86 5.41
N CYS A 27 -4.84 5.57 5.68
CA CYS A 27 -4.68 4.99 7.02
C CYS A 27 -3.23 5.05 7.51
N PHE A 28 -2.27 4.94 6.60
CA PHE A 28 -0.84 5.16 6.80
C PHE A 28 -0.26 5.89 5.58
N PRO A 29 0.79 6.70 5.72
CA PRO A 29 1.45 7.34 4.58
C PRO A 29 1.85 6.34 3.50
N ALA A 30 2.41 5.18 3.87
CA ALA A 30 2.78 4.11 2.95
C ALA A 30 1.60 3.60 2.10
N ALA A 31 0.36 3.64 2.60
CA ALA A 31 -0.81 3.22 1.82
C ALA A 31 -1.09 4.19 0.67
N VAL A 32 -0.89 5.50 0.89
CA VAL A 32 -1.01 6.54 -0.14
C VAL A 32 0.10 6.42 -1.17
N GLU A 33 1.35 6.28 -0.73
CA GLU A 33 2.53 6.16 -1.59
C GLU A 33 2.44 4.91 -2.47
N MET A 34 2.12 3.76 -1.89
CA MET A 34 1.92 2.51 -2.65
C MET A 34 0.77 2.61 -3.66
N ALA A 35 -0.34 3.27 -3.28
CA ALA A 35 -1.44 3.48 -4.20
C ALA A 35 -1.04 4.43 -5.35
N ALA A 36 -0.34 5.51 -5.06
CA ALA A 36 0.17 6.45 -6.05
C ALA A 36 1.09 5.74 -7.06
N ASP A 37 2.09 4.99 -6.59
CA ASP A 37 3.02 4.22 -7.43
C ASP A 37 2.28 3.21 -8.33
N MET A 38 1.31 2.49 -7.77
CA MET A 38 0.58 1.45 -8.50
C MET A 38 -0.41 2.01 -9.51
N ILE A 39 -0.87 3.24 -9.33
CA ILE A 39 -1.79 3.94 -10.23
C ILE A 39 -1.02 4.76 -11.28
N GLY A 40 0.24 5.12 -10.98
CA GLY A 40 1.08 5.96 -11.84
C GLY A 40 0.95 7.46 -11.54
N LEU A 41 0.77 7.80 -10.25
CA LEU A 41 0.75 9.18 -9.74
C LEU A 41 2.10 9.52 -9.09
N GLY A 42 2.55 10.75 -9.23
CA GLY A 42 3.66 11.27 -8.44
C GLY A 42 3.26 11.48 -6.97
N HIS A 43 4.21 11.29 -6.04
CA HIS A 43 3.95 11.57 -4.63
C HIS A 43 3.70 13.06 -4.35
N ASP A 44 4.18 13.92 -5.23
CA ASP A 44 4.00 15.38 -5.25
C ASP A 44 3.02 15.84 -6.33
N ASP A 45 2.09 14.98 -6.76
CA ASP A 45 1.11 15.30 -7.79
C ASP A 45 0.38 16.60 -7.44
N PRO A 46 0.37 17.61 -8.33
CA PRO A 46 -0.18 18.94 -8.04
C PRO A 46 -1.69 18.94 -7.77
N ARG A 47 -2.41 17.88 -8.13
CA ARG A 47 -3.83 17.70 -7.81
C ARG A 47 -4.05 17.36 -6.34
N GLY A 48 -2.99 16.92 -5.65
CA GLY A 48 -3.04 16.32 -4.33
C GLY A 48 -3.51 14.87 -4.36
N LEU A 49 -3.08 14.10 -3.37
CA LEU A 49 -3.41 12.66 -3.26
C LEU A 49 -4.58 12.39 -2.32
N THR A 50 -5.03 13.41 -1.57
CA THR A 50 -6.20 13.34 -0.68
C THR A 50 -6.99 14.65 -0.75
N LEU A 51 -8.30 14.57 -0.95
CA LEU A 51 -9.16 15.76 -0.95
C LEU A 51 -9.65 16.13 0.44
N THR A 52 -9.75 15.16 1.33
CA THR A 52 -10.17 15.35 2.72
C THR A 52 -9.03 15.84 3.61
N GLY A 53 -7.78 15.82 3.13
CA GLY A 53 -6.57 15.99 3.92
C GLY A 53 -6.07 14.70 4.57
N GLY A 54 -6.77 13.58 4.35
CA GLY A 54 -6.42 12.26 4.85
C GLY A 54 -6.99 11.94 6.25
N LEU A 55 -6.97 10.66 6.62
CA LEU A 55 -7.51 10.15 7.88
C LEU A 55 -6.95 10.87 9.13
N PRO A 56 -5.64 11.20 9.22
CA PRO A 56 -5.09 11.89 10.39
C PRO A 56 -5.72 13.25 10.67
N TYR A 57 -6.22 13.93 9.64
CA TYR A 57 -6.84 15.26 9.76
C TYR A 57 -8.36 15.21 9.77
N PHE A 58 -8.93 14.46 8.84
CA PHE A 58 -10.38 14.35 8.69
C PHE A 58 -11.03 13.45 9.73
N GLY A 59 -10.29 12.44 10.20
CA GLY A 59 -10.79 11.36 11.03
C GLY A 59 -11.34 10.20 10.20
N GLY A 60 -11.40 9.02 10.83
CA GLY A 60 -11.85 7.78 10.20
C GLY A 60 -12.85 7.06 11.09
N PRO A 61 -14.10 7.55 11.23
CA PRO A 61 -15.07 6.96 12.13
C PRO A 61 -15.54 5.60 11.61
N GLY A 62 -15.09 4.52 12.23
CA GLY A 62 -15.38 3.14 11.83
C GLY A 62 -14.96 2.89 10.38
N ASN A 63 -15.88 2.40 9.57
CA ASN A 63 -15.66 2.11 8.14
C ASN A 63 -16.15 3.24 7.21
N ASN A 64 -16.28 4.47 7.71
CA ASN A 64 -17.00 5.52 6.99
C ASN A 64 -16.10 6.54 6.26
N TYR A 65 -14.77 6.47 6.40
CA TYR A 65 -13.89 7.45 5.76
C TYR A 65 -14.10 7.56 4.25
N SER A 66 -14.22 6.44 3.54
CA SER A 66 -14.40 6.46 2.08
C SER A 66 -15.71 7.12 1.63
N MET A 67 -16.75 7.10 2.47
CA MET A 67 -17.99 7.83 2.19
C MET A 67 -17.78 9.35 2.25
N HIS A 68 -16.94 9.83 3.17
CA HIS A 68 -16.58 11.26 3.24
C HIS A 68 -15.74 11.67 2.04
N ALA A 69 -14.79 10.84 1.61
CA ALA A 69 -14.02 11.06 0.39
C ALA A 69 -14.93 11.13 -0.84
N ILE A 70 -15.90 10.21 -0.96
CA ILE A 70 -16.90 10.22 -2.03
C ILE A 70 -17.73 11.51 -1.99
N ALA A 71 -18.19 11.92 -0.82
CA ALA A 71 -19.00 13.14 -0.67
C ALA A 71 -18.23 14.39 -1.13
N GLU A 72 -16.95 14.50 -0.75
CA GLU A 72 -16.08 15.60 -1.17
C GLU A 72 -15.85 15.59 -2.68
N VAL A 73 -15.49 14.44 -3.25
CA VAL A 73 -15.28 14.27 -4.70
C VAL A 73 -16.56 14.63 -5.46
N VAL A 74 -17.71 14.12 -5.06
CA VAL A 74 -19.00 14.43 -5.71
C VAL A 74 -19.32 15.91 -5.60
N GLY A 75 -19.06 16.55 -4.46
CA GLY A 75 -19.22 17.99 -4.29
C GLY A 75 -18.38 18.79 -5.28
N ARG A 76 -17.11 18.40 -5.46
CA ARG A 76 -16.19 19.05 -6.42
C ARG A 76 -16.60 18.82 -7.87
N CYS A 77 -17.01 17.61 -8.22
CA CYS A 77 -17.52 17.32 -9.57
C CYS A 77 -18.76 18.13 -9.88
N ARG A 78 -19.67 18.34 -8.91
CA ARG A 78 -20.86 19.20 -9.10
C ARG A 78 -20.49 20.68 -9.25
N SER A 79 -19.49 21.13 -8.53
CA SER A 79 -19.01 22.52 -8.62
C SER A 79 -18.23 22.79 -9.92
N ARG A 80 -17.66 21.73 -10.52
CA ARG A 80 -16.95 21.77 -11.81
C ARG A 80 -17.49 20.68 -12.74
N PRO A 81 -18.64 20.92 -13.39
CA PRO A 81 -19.24 19.94 -14.27
C PRO A 81 -18.28 19.46 -15.37
N GLY A 82 -18.31 18.14 -15.65
CA GLY A 82 -17.40 17.49 -16.59
C GLY A 82 -16.06 17.07 -16.00
N SER A 83 -15.75 17.44 -14.75
CA SER A 83 -14.56 16.92 -14.07
C SER A 83 -14.73 15.47 -13.60
N ASN A 84 -13.61 14.77 -13.46
CA ASN A 84 -13.55 13.36 -13.09
C ASN A 84 -12.88 13.20 -11.73
N GLY A 85 -13.52 12.44 -10.85
CA GLY A 85 -13.01 12.14 -9.53
C GLY A 85 -12.71 10.66 -9.36
N PHE A 86 -11.65 10.36 -8.60
CA PHE A 86 -11.21 9.02 -8.26
C PHE A 86 -11.13 8.86 -6.75
N VAL A 87 -11.74 7.81 -6.23
CA VAL A 87 -11.64 7.43 -4.81
C VAL A 87 -11.13 6.00 -4.71
N PHE A 88 -10.04 5.84 -3.98
CA PHE A 88 -9.50 4.55 -3.59
C PHE A 88 -9.85 4.25 -2.14
N ALA A 89 -10.48 3.11 -1.91
CA ALA A 89 -10.79 2.59 -0.58
C ALA A 89 -9.97 1.34 -0.27
N ASN A 90 -9.46 1.26 0.96
CA ASN A 90 -8.66 0.15 1.45
C ASN A 90 -9.27 -0.45 2.71
N GLY A 91 -9.21 -1.78 2.84
CA GLY A 91 -9.61 -2.53 4.01
C GLY A 91 -8.57 -3.60 4.36
N GLY A 92 -8.48 -3.92 5.65
CA GLY A 92 -7.44 -4.78 6.19
C GLY A 92 -6.05 -4.15 6.02
N TYR A 93 -5.02 -4.96 5.98
CA TYR A 93 -3.64 -4.50 5.74
C TYR A 93 -3.33 -4.54 4.23
N LEU A 94 -3.94 -3.64 3.44
CA LEU A 94 -3.82 -3.59 1.97
C LEU A 94 -4.26 -4.90 1.29
N THR A 95 -5.29 -5.56 1.84
CA THR A 95 -5.78 -6.86 1.34
C THR A 95 -7.12 -6.80 0.64
N LYS A 96 -7.85 -5.68 0.79
CA LYS A 96 -9.15 -5.46 0.16
C LYS A 96 -9.20 -4.07 -0.41
N HIS A 97 -9.60 -3.94 -1.67
CA HIS A 97 -9.60 -2.66 -2.35
C HIS A 97 -10.93 -2.43 -3.07
N SER A 98 -11.31 -1.16 -3.13
CA SER A 98 -12.43 -0.70 -3.95
C SER A 98 -12.07 0.63 -4.61
N PHE A 99 -12.56 0.82 -5.82
CA PHE A 99 -12.25 1.99 -6.64
C PHE A 99 -13.55 2.59 -7.15
N GLY A 100 -13.71 3.89 -7.01
CA GLY A 100 -14.85 4.64 -7.51
C GLY A 100 -14.43 5.75 -8.45
N ILE A 101 -15.07 5.83 -9.61
CA ILE A 101 -14.96 6.96 -10.52
C ILE A 101 -16.27 7.74 -10.46
N TYR A 102 -16.17 9.06 -10.32
CA TYR A 102 -17.29 9.98 -10.17
C TYR A 102 -17.17 11.12 -11.16
N SER A 103 -18.27 11.46 -11.82
CA SER A 103 -18.35 12.60 -12.74
C SER A 103 -19.81 13.08 -12.83
N THR A 104 -20.01 14.29 -13.34
CA THR A 104 -21.34 14.76 -13.75
C THR A 104 -21.65 14.39 -15.21
N ALA A 105 -20.65 13.93 -15.97
CA ALA A 105 -20.86 13.38 -17.29
C ALA A 105 -21.37 11.92 -17.19
N PRO A 106 -22.34 11.50 -18.02
CA PRO A 106 -22.80 10.12 -18.04
C PRO A 106 -21.68 9.16 -18.43
N ALA A 107 -21.56 8.04 -17.73
CA ALA A 107 -20.69 6.95 -18.17
C ALA A 107 -21.18 6.38 -19.50
N GLN A 108 -20.25 6.19 -20.44
CA GLN A 108 -20.56 5.55 -21.71
C GLN A 108 -20.27 4.05 -21.60
N GLY A 109 -21.30 3.22 -21.88
CA GLY A 109 -21.10 1.78 -21.99
C GLY A 109 -20.79 1.08 -20.65
N TRP A 110 -21.38 1.52 -19.56
CA TRP A 110 -21.20 0.87 -18.27
C TRP A 110 -21.61 -0.60 -18.33
N MET A 111 -20.72 -1.47 -17.88
CA MET A 111 -20.99 -2.92 -17.71
C MET A 111 -20.64 -3.33 -16.30
N ARG A 112 -21.41 -4.27 -15.76
CA ARG A 112 -21.02 -4.92 -14.52
C ARG A 112 -19.78 -5.79 -14.76
N ILE A 113 -18.70 -5.49 -14.08
CA ILE A 113 -17.48 -6.32 -14.08
C ILE A 113 -17.59 -7.33 -12.95
N ASP A 114 -17.27 -8.59 -13.24
CA ASP A 114 -17.11 -9.61 -12.21
C ASP A 114 -15.71 -9.47 -11.59
N PRO A 115 -15.59 -9.11 -10.31
CA PRO A 115 -14.29 -8.96 -9.65
C PRO A 115 -13.51 -10.28 -9.54
N ALA A 116 -14.16 -11.43 -9.72
CA ALA A 116 -13.48 -12.73 -9.74
C ALA A 116 -12.46 -12.82 -10.89
N ILE A 117 -12.70 -12.14 -12.01
CA ILE A 117 -11.75 -12.10 -13.13
C ILE A 117 -10.45 -11.42 -12.71
N ASP A 118 -10.55 -10.30 -12.00
CA ASP A 118 -9.38 -9.59 -11.49
C ASP A 118 -8.65 -10.41 -10.43
N GLN A 119 -9.38 -11.17 -9.61
CA GLN A 119 -8.78 -12.05 -8.60
C GLN A 119 -7.98 -13.18 -9.24
N ILE A 120 -8.48 -13.77 -10.34
CA ILE A 120 -7.75 -14.82 -11.10
C ILE A 120 -6.42 -14.26 -11.62
N GLU A 121 -6.41 -13.02 -12.14
CA GLU A 121 -5.19 -12.36 -12.60
C GLU A 121 -4.20 -12.16 -11.44
N ILE A 122 -4.69 -11.71 -10.27
CA ILE A 122 -3.88 -11.48 -9.07
C ILE A 122 -3.29 -12.79 -8.55
N ASP A 123 -4.10 -13.85 -8.49
CA ASP A 123 -3.67 -15.16 -7.98
C ASP A 123 -2.63 -15.83 -8.90
N ALA A 124 -2.62 -15.48 -10.19
CA ALA A 124 -1.60 -15.92 -11.12
C ALA A 124 -0.24 -15.20 -10.98
N MET A 125 -0.18 -14.11 -10.22
CA MET A 125 1.07 -13.38 -10.00
C MET A 125 2.01 -14.18 -9.11
N THR A 126 3.28 -14.24 -9.52
CA THR A 126 4.30 -14.94 -8.73
C THR A 126 4.64 -14.15 -7.45
N SER A 127 4.56 -14.79 -6.31
CA SER A 127 5.06 -14.28 -5.04
C SER A 127 6.24 -15.12 -4.54
N PRO A 128 7.20 -14.52 -3.81
CA PRO A 128 8.27 -15.29 -3.18
C PRO A 128 7.70 -16.32 -2.20
N SER A 129 8.22 -17.56 -2.25
CA SER A 129 7.87 -18.55 -1.24
C SER A 129 8.31 -18.05 0.16
N PHE A 130 7.52 -18.36 1.18
CA PHE A 130 7.75 -17.94 2.55
C PHE A 130 8.14 -19.14 3.42
N THR A 131 9.01 -18.94 4.41
CA THR A 131 9.34 -19.95 5.41
C THR A 131 9.12 -19.42 6.82
N GLU A 132 8.41 -20.18 7.64
CA GLU A 132 8.21 -19.89 9.06
C GLU A 132 9.39 -20.31 9.92
N ALA A 133 10.22 -21.24 9.41
CA ALA A 133 11.40 -21.76 10.10
C ALA A 133 12.68 -21.48 9.27
N PRO A 134 13.11 -20.22 9.19
CA PRO A 134 14.30 -19.85 8.44
C PRO A 134 15.56 -20.35 9.12
N SER A 135 16.55 -20.77 8.33
CA SER A 135 17.88 -21.14 8.81
C SER A 135 18.91 -20.84 7.73
N GLY A 136 19.98 -20.15 8.10
CA GLY A 136 21.08 -19.85 7.19
C GLY A 136 21.35 -18.35 7.03
N GLN A 137 21.86 -17.97 5.88
CA GLN A 137 22.16 -16.58 5.53
C GLN A 137 21.17 -16.05 4.51
N GLY A 138 21.05 -14.74 4.49
CA GLY A 138 20.20 -14.02 3.54
C GLY A 138 20.49 -12.52 3.57
N SER A 139 19.61 -11.75 2.96
CA SER A 139 19.70 -10.30 2.91
C SER A 139 18.41 -9.65 3.42
N ILE A 140 18.54 -8.44 3.94
CA ILE A 140 17.41 -7.62 4.40
C ILE A 140 16.65 -7.10 3.18
N GLU A 141 15.34 -7.39 3.08
CA GLU A 141 14.45 -6.76 2.09
C GLU A 141 13.81 -5.48 2.64
N THR A 142 13.40 -5.51 3.89
CA THR A 142 12.88 -4.35 4.61
C THR A 142 12.93 -4.57 6.12
N PHE A 143 12.79 -3.50 6.89
CA PHE A 143 12.79 -3.56 8.34
C PHE A 143 12.01 -2.40 8.96
N SER A 144 11.68 -2.55 10.23
CA SER A 144 11.14 -1.48 11.06
C SER A 144 11.76 -1.58 12.45
N VAL A 145 12.29 -0.48 12.98
CA VAL A 145 12.85 -0.41 14.33
C VAL A 145 11.77 0.04 15.31
N VAL A 146 11.53 -0.76 16.31
CA VAL A 146 10.62 -0.45 17.42
C VAL A 146 11.40 0.29 18.49
N HIS A 147 10.90 1.44 18.90
CA HIS A 147 11.49 2.25 19.97
C HIS A 147 10.68 2.10 21.27
N ASP A 148 11.39 1.97 22.39
CA ASP A 148 10.80 2.10 23.71
C ASP A 148 11.40 3.32 24.40
N ARG A 149 10.53 4.24 24.85
CA ARG A 149 10.90 5.52 25.47
C ARG A 149 11.94 6.32 24.68
N GLY A 150 11.82 6.28 23.35
CA GLY A 150 12.71 7.00 22.44
C GLY A 150 14.01 6.30 22.09
N LEU A 151 14.29 5.12 22.65
CA LEU A 151 15.49 4.32 22.36
C LEU A 151 15.14 3.10 21.50
N PRO A 152 16.00 2.72 20.53
CA PRO A 152 15.82 1.49 19.77
C PRO A 152 15.77 0.28 20.72
N ALA A 153 14.70 -0.51 20.63
CA ALA A 153 14.50 -1.67 21.50
C ALA A 153 14.70 -2.99 20.74
N TRP A 154 14.15 -3.10 19.56
CA TRP A 154 14.27 -4.26 18.68
C TRP A 154 13.79 -3.89 17.27
N ALA A 155 14.04 -4.74 16.30
CA ALA A 155 13.59 -4.54 14.94
C ALA A 155 12.84 -5.76 14.40
N ILE A 156 11.81 -5.50 13.60
CA ILE A 156 11.21 -6.48 12.70
C ILE A 156 12.03 -6.45 11.42
N VAL A 157 12.45 -7.60 10.95
CA VAL A 157 13.20 -7.74 9.69
C VAL A 157 12.47 -8.73 8.79
N ILE A 158 12.14 -8.28 7.59
CA ILE A 158 11.79 -9.15 6.48
C ILE A 158 13.03 -9.34 5.65
N GLY A 159 13.43 -10.59 5.45
CA GLY A 159 14.63 -10.93 4.68
C GLY A 159 14.35 -12.03 3.67
N ARG A 160 15.32 -12.21 2.81
CA ARG A 160 15.35 -13.27 1.79
C ARG A 160 16.57 -14.14 2.00
N LEU A 161 16.36 -15.44 2.19
CA LEU A 161 17.43 -16.44 2.24
C LEU A 161 18.13 -16.56 0.89
N ASP A 162 19.32 -17.12 0.88
CA ASP A 162 20.10 -17.37 -0.32
C ASP A 162 19.40 -18.35 -1.28
N ASP A 163 18.47 -19.17 -0.78
CA ASP A 163 17.63 -20.05 -1.59
C ASP A 163 16.38 -19.37 -2.19
N GLY A 164 16.22 -18.06 -1.94
CA GLY A 164 15.14 -17.23 -2.47
C GLY A 164 13.88 -17.18 -1.61
N ARG A 165 13.77 -17.96 -0.52
CA ARG A 165 12.62 -17.92 0.37
C ARG A 165 12.64 -16.67 1.25
N ARG A 166 11.49 -16.03 1.38
CA ARG A 166 11.29 -14.90 2.29
C ARG A 166 11.04 -15.39 3.72
N PHE A 167 11.45 -14.61 4.70
CA PHE A 167 11.21 -14.90 6.11
C PHE A 167 10.93 -13.62 6.90
N LEU A 168 10.34 -13.79 8.07
CA LEU A 168 10.16 -12.76 9.09
C LEU A 168 10.97 -13.14 10.32
N SER A 169 11.68 -12.18 10.89
CA SER A 169 12.50 -12.36 12.08
C SER A 169 12.55 -11.10 12.94
N GLN A 170 13.03 -11.25 14.16
CA GLN A 170 13.36 -10.17 15.07
C GLN A 170 14.87 -10.03 15.22
N MET A 171 15.36 -8.79 15.26
CA MET A 171 16.73 -8.44 15.57
C MET A 171 16.71 -7.59 16.84
N VAL A 172 17.61 -7.90 17.78
CA VAL A 172 17.70 -7.18 19.07
C VAL A 172 19.07 -6.54 19.28
N ASP A 173 20.08 -6.96 18.53
CA ASP A 173 21.45 -6.45 18.64
C ASP A 173 21.85 -5.71 17.37
N GLY A 174 22.71 -4.69 17.50
CA GLY A 174 23.23 -3.92 16.38
C GLY A 174 22.19 -3.11 15.66
N LEU A 175 21.20 -2.57 16.37
CA LEU A 175 20.09 -1.78 15.82
C LEU A 175 20.57 -0.45 15.22
N ASP A 176 21.63 0.14 15.76
CA ASP A 176 22.24 1.36 15.21
C ASP A 176 22.67 1.17 13.76
N ALA A 177 23.14 -0.03 13.41
CA ALA A 177 23.53 -0.35 12.04
C ALA A 177 22.33 -0.47 11.07
N LEU A 178 21.10 -0.60 11.58
CA LEU A 178 19.88 -0.48 10.78
C LEU A 178 19.49 0.99 10.58
N ILE A 179 19.73 1.84 11.58
CA ILE A 179 19.28 3.25 11.60
C ILE A 179 20.26 4.16 10.86
N ASP A 180 21.56 4.02 11.16
CA ASP A 180 22.59 4.96 10.73
C ASP A 180 23.08 4.73 9.29
N ARG A 181 22.76 3.59 8.67
CA ARG A 181 23.26 3.22 7.36
C ARG A 181 22.19 2.52 6.53
N PRO A 182 22.25 2.62 5.19
CA PRO A 182 21.39 1.83 4.33
C PRO A 182 21.51 0.33 4.67
N ALA A 183 20.45 -0.25 5.20
CA ALA A 183 20.45 -1.63 5.68
C ALA A 183 19.84 -2.61 4.67
N ILE A 184 19.02 -2.14 3.73
CA ILE A 184 18.41 -2.96 2.69
C ILE A 184 19.52 -3.59 1.82
N GLY A 185 19.40 -4.88 1.55
CA GLY A 185 20.38 -5.65 0.81
C GLY A 185 21.58 -6.17 1.61
N ARG A 186 21.77 -5.69 2.86
CA ARG A 186 22.89 -6.18 3.72
C ARG A 186 22.64 -7.58 4.21
N ARG A 187 23.76 -8.28 4.44
CA ARG A 187 23.78 -9.69 4.84
C ARG A 187 23.45 -9.87 6.31
N ILE A 188 22.64 -10.87 6.57
CA ILE A 188 22.26 -11.31 7.92
C ILE A 188 22.23 -12.84 7.98
N ALA A 189 22.46 -13.37 9.15
CA ALA A 189 22.18 -14.77 9.48
C ALA A 189 20.85 -14.83 10.22
N VAL A 190 20.06 -15.87 9.96
CA VAL A 190 18.79 -16.09 10.63
C VAL A 190 18.70 -17.53 11.12
N VAL A 191 18.03 -17.70 12.24
CA VAL A 191 17.71 -19.00 12.85
C VAL A 191 16.26 -19.01 13.30
N ALA A 192 15.60 -20.13 13.07
CA ALA A 192 14.25 -20.37 13.59
C ALA A 192 14.24 -20.30 15.12
N GLY A 193 13.19 -19.73 15.66
CA GLY A 193 12.99 -19.57 17.10
C GLY A 193 11.52 -19.55 17.48
N HIS A 194 11.25 -19.73 18.76
CA HIS A 194 9.91 -19.65 19.33
C HIS A 194 9.89 -18.63 20.46
N PRO A 195 8.95 -17.69 20.54
CA PRO A 195 7.83 -17.46 19.59
C PRO A 195 8.24 -16.74 18.29
N VAL A 196 9.48 -16.29 18.12
CA VAL A 196 9.91 -15.53 16.95
C VAL A 196 11.29 -15.97 16.46
N ASN A 197 11.49 -15.96 15.17
CA ASN A 197 12.80 -16.17 14.53
C ASN A 197 13.75 -15.03 14.88
N ARG A 198 15.05 -15.32 14.93
CA ARG A 198 16.08 -14.35 15.29
C ARG A 198 17.06 -14.12 14.15
N ALA A 199 17.30 -12.84 13.86
CA ALA A 199 18.31 -12.44 12.91
C ALA A 199 19.45 -11.68 13.60
N ARG A 200 20.65 -11.76 13.01
CA ARG A 200 21.84 -11.03 13.44
C ARG A 200 22.70 -10.67 12.23
N TRP A 201 23.54 -9.69 12.38
CA TRP A 201 24.54 -9.34 11.36
C TRP A 201 25.52 -10.50 11.12
N VAL A 202 25.99 -10.62 9.87
CA VAL A 202 27.10 -11.54 9.48
C VAL A 202 28.41 -10.79 9.54
#